data_564a59f9f39473e707487c405f006d92
#
_entry.id   564a59f9f39473e707487c405f006d92
#
_cell.length_a   1.000
_cell.length_b   1.000
_cell.length_c   1.000
_cell.angle_alpha   90.00
_cell.angle_beta   90.00
_cell.angle_gamma   90.00
#
_symmetry.space_group_name_H-M   'P 1'
#
loop_
_entity.id
_entity.type
_entity.pdbx_description
1 polymer ?
#
loop_
_entity_poly.entity_id
_entity_poly.type
_entity_poly.pdbx_seq_one_letter_code
_entity_poly.pdbx_strand_id
1 'polypeptide(L)'
;MRLACAPIPPSLDFPDAAALPAAIETATRALDQLGVGRGSSVLINGASGSVGSAAVQLAVVPGARVIGTASPANHEYLRSLGAEPVAYGEGLVERVRALAPDGVDAALDVAGSGVLPELIELAGGPEHVVTIADSVARRSTG
;
A
#
# COMPACT_ATOMS: atom_id res chain seq x y z
N MET A 1 7.17 -4.16 20.00
CA MET A 1 6.13 -4.72 19.18
C MET A 1 6.09 -6.24 19.28
N ARG A 2 4.92 -6.80 19.38
CA ARG A 2 4.77 -8.23 19.68
C ARG A 2 4.34 -9.08 18.51
N LEU A 3 4.51 -8.60 17.29
CA LEU A 3 4.10 -9.36 16.13
C LEU A 3 4.83 -10.68 15.98
N ALA A 4 6.09 -10.74 16.43
CA ALA A 4 6.86 -11.98 16.36
C ALA A 4 6.27 -13.09 17.22
N CYS A 5 5.47 -12.72 18.22
CA CYS A 5 4.85 -13.68 19.13
C CYS A 5 3.40 -13.98 18.75
N ALA A 6 2.87 -13.34 17.72
CA ALA A 6 1.49 -13.56 17.29
C ALA A 6 1.34 -14.92 16.61
N PRO A 7 0.26 -15.65 16.86
CA PRO A 7 0.04 -16.91 16.17
C PRO A 7 -0.18 -16.68 14.67
N ILE A 8 0.30 -17.62 13.89
CA ILE A 8 0.10 -17.59 12.43
C ILE A 8 -1.34 -18.00 12.13
N PRO A 9 -2.10 -17.19 11.39
CA PRO A 9 -3.47 -17.58 11.03
C PRO A 9 -3.48 -18.88 10.25
N PRO A 10 -4.45 -19.76 10.51
CA PRO A 10 -4.53 -21.04 9.80
C PRO A 10 -4.68 -20.93 8.29
N SER A 11 -5.15 -19.78 7.81
CA SER A 11 -5.33 -19.55 6.38
C SER A 11 -4.03 -19.23 5.63
N LEU A 12 -2.93 -19.01 6.34
CA LEU A 12 -1.66 -18.70 5.70
C LEU A 12 -0.86 -19.95 5.43
N ASP A 13 -0.29 -20.02 4.21
CA ASP A 13 0.68 -21.04 3.89
C ASP A 13 1.99 -20.75 4.61
N PHE A 14 2.81 -21.78 4.77
CA PHE A 14 4.08 -21.63 5.46
C PHE A 14 4.99 -20.58 4.81
N PRO A 15 5.18 -20.55 3.48
CA PRO A 15 6.02 -19.51 2.88
C PRO A 15 5.49 -18.10 3.10
N ASP A 16 4.17 -17.90 3.07
CA ASP A 16 3.57 -16.60 3.33
C ASP A 16 3.81 -16.18 4.78
N ALA A 17 3.67 -17.11 5.69
CA ALA A 17 3.92 -16.85 7.10
C ALA A 17 5.38 -16.47 7.35
N ALA A 18 6.33 -17.12 6.66
CA ALA A 18 7.75 -16.81 6.80
C ALA A 18 8.10 -15.42 6.29
N ALA A 19 7.39 -14.93 5.27
CA ALA A 19 7.62 -13.60 4.69
C ALA A 19 6.92 -12.48 5.46
N LEU A 20 5.94 -12.80 6.27
CA LEU A 20 5.08 -11.82 6.92
C LEU A 20 5.83 -10.81 7.81
N PRO A 21 6.79 -11.22 8.66
CA PRO A 21 7.50 -10.24 9.49
C PRO A 21 8.26 -9.19 8.68
N ALA A 22 8.90 -9.59 7.58
CA ALA A 22 9.61 -8.66 6.72
C ALA A 22 8.64 -7.69 6.03
N ALA A 23 7.49 -8.19 5.59
CA ALA A 23 6.48 -7.36 4.96
C ALA A 23 5.92 -6.34 5.94
N ILE A 24 5.66 -6.73 7.17
CA ILE A 24 5.16 -5.83 8.20
C ILE A 24 6.19 -4.76 8.54
N GLU A 25 7.44 -5.15 8.69
CA GLU A 25 8.51 -4.20 9.00
C GLU A 25 8.67 -3.16 7.87
N THR A 26 8.70 -3.62 6.64
CA THR A 26 8.83 -2.74 5.48
C THR A 26 7.65 -1.76 5.39
N ALA A 27 6.44 -2.28 5.56
CA ALA A 27 5.23 -1.45 5.52
C ALA A 27 5.22 -0.43 6.65
N THR A 28 5.63 -0.84 7.86
CA THR A 28 5.66 0.05 9.02
C THR A 28 6.62 1.21 8.76
N ARG A 29 7.82 0.92 8.27
CA ARG A 29 8.79 1.96 7.97
C ARG A 29 8.29 2.94 6.93
N ALA A 30 7.67 2.45 5.88
CA ALA A 30 7.16 3.30 4.82
C ALA A 30 6.05 4.22 5.33
N LEU A 31 5.12 3.68 6.10
CA LEU A 31 4.02 4.47 6.64
C LEU A 31 4.52 5.50 7.66
N ASP A 32 5.50 5.14 8.48
CA ASP A 32 6.11 6.08 9.41
C ASP A 32 6.81 7.22 8.67
N GLN A 33 7.53 6.89 7.61
CA GLN A 33 8.22 7.88 6.80
C GLN A 33 7.23 8.85 6.15
N LEU A 34 6.07 8.36 5.76
CA LEU A 34 5.02 9.19 5.17
C LEU A 34 4.18 9.93 6.20
N GLY A 35 4.30 9.57 7.46
CA GLY A 35 3.51 10.20 8.52
C GLY A 35 2.04 9.81 8.49
N VAL A 36 1.72 8.63 7.96
CA VAL A 36 0.35 8.17 7.85
C VAL A 36 -0.21 7.81 9.23
N GLY A 37 -1.38 8.30 9.53
CA GLY A 37 -2.04 8.02 10.78
C GLY A 37 -3.50 8.38 10.72
N ARG A 38 -4.11 8.58 11.88
CA ARG A 38 -5.52 8.89 11.98
C ARG A 38 -5.86 10.15 11.18
N GLY A 39 -6.86 10.05 10.34
CA GLY A 39 -7.31 11.17 9.53
C GLY A 39 -6.52 11.38 8.25
N SER A 40 -5.43 10.64 8.05
CA SER A 40 -4.68 10.71 6.79
C SER A 40 -5.37 9.91 5.70
N SER A 41 -5.11 10.26 4.45
CA SER A 41 -5.49 9.42 3.32
C SER A 41 -4.21 8.94 2.63
N VAL A 42 -4.17 7.67 2.26
CA VAL A 42 -2.99 7.07 1.63
C VAL A 42 -3.42 6.20 0.46
N LEU A 43 -2.68 6.32 -0.63
CA LEU A 43 -2.86 5.48 -1.80
C LEU A 43 -1.74 4.45 -1.82
N ILE A 44 -2.09 3.17 -1.87
CA ILE A 44 -1.12 2.09 -1.89
C ILE A 44 -1.19 1.40 -3.25
N ASN A 45 -0.15 1.54 -4.04
CA ASN A 45 -0.07 0.88 -5.34
C ASN A 45 0.49 -0.52 -5.16
N GLY A 46 -0.30 -1.53 -5.55
CA GLY A 46 0.04 -2.93 -5.32
C GLY A 46 -0.48 -3.44 -3.99
N ALA A 47 -1.65 -2.98 -3.58
CA ALA A 47 -2.19 -3.23 -2.24
C ALA A 47 -2.52 -4.70 -1.95
N SER A 48 -2.66 -5.54 -2.98
CA SER A 48 -3.00 -6.95 -2.77
C SER A 48 -1.79 -7.85 -2.52
N GLY A 49 -0.57 -7.33 -2.68
CA GLY A 49 0.64 -8.10 -2.40
C GLY A 49 0.93 -8.20 -0.92
N SER A 50 2.01 -8.90 -0.55
CA SER A 50 2.34 -9.12 0.87
C SER A 50 2.65 -7.82 1.60
N VAL A 51 3.50 -6.96 1.05
CA VAL A 51 3.81 -5.68 1.67
C VAL A 51 2.61 -4.74 1.59
N GLY A 52 1.93 -4.72 0.43
CA GLY A 52 0.77 -3.86 0.23
C GLY A 52 -0.36 -4.17 1.19
N SER A 53 -0.71 -5.44 1.35
CA SER A 53 -1.79 -5.80 2.27
C SER A 53 -1.43 -5.56 3.72
N ALA A 54 -0.16 -5.73 4.09
CA ALA A 54 0.31 -5.38 5.42
C ALA A 54 0.18 -3.87 5.65
N ALA A 55 0.55 -3.06 4.65
CA ALA A 55 0.45 -1.61 4.74
C ALA A 55 -1.01 -1.16 4.88
N VAL A 56 -1.92 -1.79 4.12
CA VAL A 56 -3.35 -1.50 4.24
C VAL A 56 -3.81 -1.67 5.68
N GLN A 57 -3.52 -2.82 6.24
CA GLN A 57 -3.98 -3.12 7.61
C GLN A 57 -3.36 -2.18 8.64
N LEU A 58 -2.07 -1.91 8.51
CA LEU A 58 -1.36 -1.02 9.43
C LEU A 58 -1.85 0.43 9.33
N ALA A 59 -2.33 0.85 8.17
CA ALA A 59 -2.87 2.19 8.01
C ALA A 59 -4.32 2.29 8.47
N VAL A 60 -5.11 1.25 8.24
CA VAL A 60 -6.52 1.23 8.62
C VAL A 60 -6.70 1.24 10.14
N VAL A 61 -5.86 0.49 10.86
CA VAL A 61 -6.00 0.35 12.32
C VAL A 61 -5.99 1.71 13.05
N PRO A 62 -5.04 2.62 12.78
CA PRO A 62 -5.07 3.93 13.45
C PRO A 62 -6.15 4.89 12.93
N GLY A 63 -6.82 4.54 11.83
CA GLY A 63 -7.92 5.35 11.31
C GLY A 63 -7.62 6.14 10.05
N ALA A 64 -6.61 5.74 9.29
CA ALA A 64 -6.34 6.35 7.99
C ALA A 64 -7.33 5.83 6.94
N ARG A 65 -7.62 6.67 5.95
CA ARG A 65 -8.38 6.26 4.79
C ARG A 65 -7.39 5.65 3.78
N VAL A 66 -7.66 4.44 3.33
CA VAL A 66 -6.75 3.72 2.42
C VAL A 66 -7.44 3.47 1.09
N ILE A 67 -6.79 3.89 0.01
CA ILE A 67 -7.18 3.55 -1.36
C ILE A 67 -6.08 2.65 -1.90
N GLY A 68 -6.45 1.48 -2.41
CA GLY A 68 -5.46 0.51 -2.88
C GLY A 68 -5.68 0.12 -4.32
N THR A 69 -4.60 0.05 -5.11
CA THR A 69 -4.72 -0.46 -6.47
C THR A 69 -4.53 -1.97 -6.49
N ALA A 70 -5.35 -2.64 -7.26
CA ALA A 70 -5.28 -4.09 -7.42
C ALA A 70 -6.08 -4.48 -8.66
N SER A 71 -5.88 -5.72 -9.12
CA SER A 71 -6.73 -6.26 -10.18
C SER A 71 -8.15 -6.42 -9.65
N PRO A 72 -9.16 -6.39 -10.53
CA PRO A 72 -10.55 -6.55 -10.08
C PRO A 72 -10.80 -7.79 -9.26
N ALA A 73 -10.06 -8.87 -9.51
CA ALA A 73 -10.20 -10.12 -8.77
C ALA A 73 -9.86 -9.95 -7.28
N ASN A 74 -9.06 -8.94 -6.92
CA ASN A 74 -8.63 -8.71 -5.54
C ASN A 74 -9.38 -7.57 -4.85
N HIS A 75 -10.36 -6.97 -5.51
CA HIS A 75 -11.10 -5.84 -4.93
C HIS A 75 -11.85 -6.23 -3.66
N GLU A 76 -12.51 -7.39 -3.68
CA GLU A 76 -13.21 -7.87 -2.49
C GLU A 76 -12.25 -8.11 -1.32
N TYR A 77 -11.08 -8.64 -1.62
CA TYR A 77 -10.05 -8.84 -0.61
C TYR A 77 -9.66 -7.51 0.04
N LEU A 78 -9.41 -6.48 -0.77
CA LEU A 78 -9.05 -5.17 -0.23
C LEU A 78 -10.18 -4.57 0.61
N ARG A 79 -11.42 -4.72 0.17
CA ARG A 79 -12.56 -4.25 0.96
C ARG A 79 -12.62 -4.95 2.32
N SER A 80 -12.30 -6.23 2.35
CA SER A 80 -12.27 -6.98 3.61
C SER A 80 -11.20 -6.48 4.57
N LEU A 81 -10.15 -5.84 4.05
CA LEU A 81 -9.10 -5.25 4.87
C LEU A 81 -9.41 -3.81 5.29
N GLY A 82 -10.45 -3.23 4.75
CA GLY A 82 -10.84 -1.85 5.07
C GLY A 82 -10.37 -0.82 4.07
N ALA A 83 -9.87 -1.23 2.91
CA ALA A 83 -9.40 -0.32 1.88
C ALA A 83 -10.47 -0.14 0.79
N GLU A 84 -10.38 0.98 0.08
CA GLU A 84 -11.21 1.23 -1.10
C GLU A 84 -10.40 0.82 -2.33
N PRO A 85 -10.81 -0.23 -3.05
CA PRO A 85 -10.02 -0.71 -4.18
C PRO A 85 -10.28 0.09 -5.45
N VAL A 86 -9.22 0.26 -6.25
CA VAL A 86 -9.32 0.80 -7.60
C VAL A 86 -8.50 -0.04 -8.54
N ALA A 87 -8.90 -0.10 -9.81
CA ALA A 87 -8.12 -0.82 -10.80
C ALA A 87 -6.88 0.01 -11.15
N TYR A 88 -5.77 -0.67 -11.33
CA TYR A 88 -4.55 -0.02 -11.78
C TYR A 88 -4.56 0.14 -13.31
N GLY A 89 -3.54 0.84 -13.83
CA GLY A 89 -3.41 1.03 -15.25
C GLY A 89 -3.90 2.38 -15.71
N GLU A 90 -4.14 2.51 -17.00
CA GLU A 90 -4.56 3.76 -17.61
C GLU A 90 -5.83 4.29 -16.94
N GLY A 91 -5.87 5.60 -16.67
CA GLY A 91 -7.00 6.22 -16.01
C GLY A 91 -6.96 6.15 -14.49
N LEU A 92 -5.82 5.77 -13.91
CA LEU A 92 -5.70 5.66 -12.46
C LEU A 92 -5.99 6.97 -11.75
N VAL A 93 -5.46 8.10 -12.24
CA VAL A 93 -5.64 9.39 -11.60
C VAL A 93 -7.13 9.74 -11.51
N GLU A 94 -7.86 9.54 -12.59
CA GLU A 94 -9.30 9.84 -12.64
C GLU A 94 -10.08 8.94 -11.67
N ARG A 95 -9.71 7.67 -11.60
CA ARG A 95 -10.39 6.74 -10.70
C ARG A 95 -10.15 7.09 -9.23
N VAL A 96 -8.93 7.46 -8.89
CA VAL A 96 -8.61 7.87 -7.52
C VAL A 96 -9.30 9.17 -7.18
N ARG A 97 -9.33 10.12 -8.10
CA ARG A 97 -10.01 11.40 -7.86
C ARG A 97 -11.52 11.27 -7.74
N ALA A 98 -12.09 10.23 -8.32
CA ALA A 98 -13.51 9.95 -8.10
C ALA A 98 -13.80 9.60 -6.65
N LEU A 99 -12.83 9.00 -5.95
CA LEU A 99 -12.93 8.66 -4.53
C LEU A 99 -12.40 9.76 -3.63
N ALA A 100 -11.37 10.46 -4.08
CA ALA A 100 -10.70 11.50 -3.32
C ALA A 100 -10.44 12.70 -4.24
N PRO A 101 -11.43 13.59 -4.42
CA PRO A 101 -11.30 14.71 -5.37
C PRO A 101 -10.10 15.62 -5.10
N ASP A 102 -9.70 15.75 -3.85
CA ASP A 102 -8.56 16.58 -3.46
C ASP A 102 -7.22 15.81 -3.47
N GLY A 103 -7.23 14.56 -3.92
CA GLY A 103 -6.05 13.71 -3.87
C GLY A 103 -5.89 13.03 -2.54
N VAL A 104 -4.69 12.51 -2.29
CA VAL A 104 -4.37 11.82 -1.05
C VAL A 104 -3.22 12.53 -0.35
N ASP A 105 -3.08 12.28 0.96
CA ASP A 105 -2.01 12.88 1.75
C ASP A 105 -0.67 12.21 1.50
N ALA A 106 -0.69 10.94 1.13
CA ALA A 106 0.53 10.17 0.91
C ALA A 106 0.28 9.05 -0.08
N ALA A 107 1.34 8.56 -0.69
CA ALA A 107 1.26 7.41 -1.60
C ALA A 107 2.44 6.49 -1.36
N LEU A 108 2.16 5.19 -1.39
CA LEU A 108 3.17 4.14 -1.22
C LEU A 108 3.14 3.23 -2.43
N ASP A 109 4.28 3.08 -3.09
CA ASP A 109 4.40 2.22 -4.26
C ASP A 109 5.17 0.94 -3.89
N VAL A 110 4.48 -0.18 -3.94
CA VAL A 110 5.11 -1.49 -3.70
C VAL A 110 5.08 -2.39 -4.94
N ALA A 111 4.52 -1.89 -6.04
CA ALA A 111 4.40 -2.68 -7.27
C ALA A 111 5.39 -2.26 -8.36
N GLY A 112 5.78 -1.00 -8.41
CA GLY A 112 6.78 -0.53 -9.35
C GLY A 112 6.38 -0.53 -10.81
N SER A 113 5.12 -0.38 -11.12
CA SER A 113 4.61 -0.48 -12.48
C SER A 113 4.70 0.83 -13.28
N GLY A 114 5.63 1.70 -12.92
CA GLY A 114 5.84 2.94 -13.66
C GLY A 114 4.83 4.03 -13.35
N VAL A 115 4.16 3.94 -12.21
CA VAL A 115 3.08 4.88 -11.84
C VAL A 115 3.55 6.02 -10.95
N LEU A 116 4.85 6.17 -10.74
CA LEU A 116 5.36 7.24 -9.87
C LEU A 116 4.84 8.63 -10.24
N PRO A 117 4.82 9.03 -11.53
CA PRO A 117 4.29 10.34 -11.85
C PRO A 117 2.84 10.55 -11.42
N GLU A 118 2.00 9.53 -11.57
CA GLU A 118 0.60 9.59 -11.15
C GLU A 118 0.48 9.66 -9.63
N LEU A 119 1.31 8.91 -8.92
CA LEU A 119 1.30 8.95 -7.46
C LEU A 119 1.75 10.32 -6.93
N ILE A 120 2.77 10.91 -7.54
CA ILE A 120 3.25 12.22 -7.17
C ILE A 120 2.16 13.27 -7.40
N GLU A 121 1.47 13.17 -8.53
CA GLU A 121 0.37 14.08 -8.83
C GLU A 121 -0.75 13.98 -7.80
N LEU A 122 -1.12 12.75 -7.43
CA LEU A 122 -2.22 12.53 -6.48
C LEU A 122 -1.85 12.90 -5.05
N ALA A 123 -0.58 12.71 -4.67
CA ALA A 123 -0.12 13.02 -3.32
C ALA A 123 0.32 14.47 -3.15
N GLY A 124 0.42 15.21 -4.22
CA GLY A 124 0.76 16.63 -4.16
C GLY A 124 2.24 16.93 -4.14
N GLY A 125 3.10 15.93 -4.35
CA GLY A 125 4.54 16.16 -4.43
C GLY A 125 5.34 14.90 -4.13
N PRO A 126 6.59 14.85 -4.61
CA PRO A 126 7.41 13.66 -4.41
C PRO A 126 7.79 13.40 -2.95
N GLU A 127 7.75 14.43 -2.10
CA GLU A 127 8.04 14.26 -0.68
C GLU A 127 6.96 13.47 0.05
N HIS A 128 5.81 13.30 -0.57
CA HIS A 128 4.69 12.53 0.00
C HIS A 128 4.57 11.14 -0.60
N VAL A 129 5.59 10.69 -1.34
CA VAL A 129 5.57 9.40 -2.01
C VAL A 129 6.78 8.58 -1.60
N VAL A 130 6.55 7.33 -1.24
CA VAL A 130 7.63 6.37 -0.97
C VAL A 130 7.46 5.22 -1.94
N THR A 131 8.55 4.81 -2.58
CA THR A 131 8.54 3.63 -3.44
C THR A 131 9.56 2.63 -2.91
N ILE A 132 9.10 1.40 -2.74
CA ILE A 132 9.94 0.28 -2.32
C ILE A 132 10.32 -0.55 -3.53
N ALA A 133 9.37 -0.71 -4.44
CA ALA A 133 9.55 -1.54 -5.63
C ALA A 133 10.67 -1.02 -6.53
N ASP A 134 10.79 0.31 -6.65
CA ASP A 134 11.81 0.93 -7.48
C ASP A 134 13.21 0.64 -6.95
N SER A 135 13.37 0.68 -5.63
CA SER A 135 14.65 0.36 -4.99
C SER A 135 15.02 -1.11 -5.20
N VAL A 136 14.04 -2.00 -5.12
CA VAL A 136 14.25 -3.42 -5.36
C VAL A 136 14.65 -3.66 -6.81
N ALA A 137 13.96 -3.01 -7.74
CA ALA A 137 14.26 -3.13 -9.15
C ALA A 137 15.69 -2.67 -9.47
N ARG A 138 16.14 -1.57 -8.88
CA ARG A 138 17.51 -1.09 -9.08
C ARG A 138 18.54 -2.08 -8.57
N ARG A 139 18.30 -2.70 -7.44
CA ARG A 139 19.21 -3.72 -6.91
C ARG A 139 19.28 -4.93 -7.81
N SER A 140 18.16 -5.32 -8.40
CA SER A 140 18.10 -6.46 -9.29
C SER A 140 18.85 -6.24 -10.58
N THR A 141 18.87 -5.00 -11.09
CA THR A 141 19.52 -4.67 -12.35
C THR A 141 20.96 -4.19 -12.16
N GLY A 142 21.29 -3.80 -10.99
CA GLY A 142 22.63 -3.32 -10.67
C GLY A 142 23.49 -4.44 -10.20
#